data_b758b443ef470050128a7b300e24961d
#
_entry.id   b758b443ef470050128a7b300e24961d
#
_cell.length_a   1.000
_cell.length_b   1.000
_cell.length_c   1.000
_cell.angle_alpha   90.00
_cell.angle_beta   90.00
_cell.angle_gamma   90.00
#
_symmetry.space_group_name_H-M   'P 1'
#
loop_
_entity.id
_entity.type
_entity.pdbx_description
1 polymer ?
#
loop_
_entity_poly.entity_id
_entity_poly.type
_entity_poly.pdbx_seq_one_letter_code
_entity_poly.pdbx_strand_id
1 'polypeptide(L)'
;MIGDERVVLLDETGHDIGTVPKAEVHHAETPLHLAFSCYVFDADERLLLTRRALSKSTFPGLWTNTVCGHPAPAEVIETAVRRRAHDELGLQLGEVRLVLPDFRYVATMNGIRENEMCPVMVSSPLGDVTVNPAEVESVEWCPWEQFATEVLDGSRQVSLWCRMQVESLRRLGPGPSSWHDADAGLLPPAARAA
;
A
#
# COMPACT_ATOMS: atom_id res chain seq x y z
N MET A 1 13.06 19.74 6.82
CA MET A 1 11.95 20.40 6.08
C MET A 1 11.01 19.28 5.70
N ILE A 2 9.79 19.23 6.27
CA ILE A 2 8.72 18.37 5.79
C ILE A 2 8.38 18.93 4.41
N GLY A 3 8.86 18.28 3.37
CA GLY A 3 8.64 18.70 1.99
C GLY A 3 7.14 18.78 1.72
N ASP A 4 6.77 19.61 0.78
CA ASP A 4 5.40 19.80 0.27
C ASP A 4 4.96 18.54 -0.50
N GLU A 5 4.84 17.40 0.22
CA GLU A 5 4.34 16.16 -0.36
C GLU A 5 2.92 16.40 -0.87
N ARG A 6 2.72 16.16 -2.16
CA ARG A 6 1.43 16.31 -2.82
C ARG A 6 0.86 14.96 -3.23
N VAL A 7 -0.45 14.87 -3.21
CA VAL A 7 -1.22 13.70 -3.62
C VAL A 7 -1.97 14.03 -4.91
N VAL A 8 -1.99 13.08 -5.84
CA VAL A 8 -2.67 13.23 -7.14
C VAL A 8 -4.15 12.91 -6.96
N LEU A 9 -5.00 13.89 -7.25
CA LEU A 9 -6.45 13.73 -7.25
C LEU A 9 -6.92 13.06 -8.55
N LEU A 10 -7.92 12.21 -8.45
CA LEU A 10 -8.43 11.44 -9.57
C LEU A 10 -9.92 11.73 -9.83
N ASP A 11 -10.31 11.66 -11.10
CA ASP A 11 -11.70 11.45 -11.47
C ASP A 11 -12.09 9.97 -11.31
N GLU A 12 -13.38 9.65 -11.50
CA GLU A 12 -13.90 8.28 -11.38
C GLU A 12 -13.33 7.30 -12.42
N THR A 13 -12.66 7.79 -13.45
CA THR A 13 -12.00 7.00 -14.49
C THR A 13 -10.49 6.88 -14.27
N GLY A 14 -9.96 7.47 -13.21
CA GLY A 14 -8.56 7.39 -12.80
C GLY A 14 -7.63 8.38 -13.50
N HIS A 15 -8.17 9.41 -14.17
CA HIS A 15 -7.36 10.50 -14.72
C HIS A 15 -7.01 11.52 -13.63
N ASP A 16 -5.80 12.07 -13.74
CA ASP A 16 -5.35 13.19 -12.92
C ASP A 16 -6.21 14.44 -13.18
N ILE A 17 -6.77 14.98 -12.09
CA ILE A 17 -7.55 16.24 -12.10
C ILE A 17 -6.92 17.33 -11.24
N GLY A 18 -5.70 17.12 -10.78
CA GLY A 18 -4.96 18.08 -9.96
C GLY A 18 -4.30 17.44 -8.73
N THR A 19 -3.76 18.27 -7.88
CA THR A 19 -3.02 17.81 -6.69
C THR A 19 -3.37 18.63 -5.46
N VAL A 20 -3.26 18.03 -4.27
CA VAL A 20 -3.40 18.71 -2.98
C VAL A 20 -2.22 18.37 -2.06
N PRO A 21 -1.89 19.23 -1.07
CA PRO A 21 -0.92 18.86 -0.05
C PRO A 21 -1.37 17.59 0.70
N LYS A 22 -0.45 16.66 0.92
CA LYS A 22 -0.74 15.40 1.64
C LYS A 22 -1.30 15.65 3.04
N ALA A 23 -0.87 16.71 3.70
CA ALA A 23 -1.35 17.08 5.03
C ALA A 23 -2.84 17.49 5.05
N GLU A 24 -3.42 17.82 3.90
CA GLU A 24 -4.78 18.33 3.76
C GLU A 24 -5.75 17.34 3.11
N VAL A 25 -5.25 16.27 2.46
CA VAL A 25 -6.09 15.37 1.65
C VAL A 25 -7.03 14.52 2.50
N HIS A 26 -6.61 14.11 3.71
CA HIS A 26 -7.36 13.18 4.54
C HIS A 26 -8.27 13.90 5.55
N HIS A 27 -9.57 13.88 5.29
CA HIS A 27 -10.62 14.49 6.12
C HIS A 27 -11.94 13.70 5.97
N ALA A 28 -13.06 14.18 6.51
CA ALA A 28 -14.34 13.47 6.46
C ALA A 28 -14.87 13.26 5.02
N GLU A 29 -14.52 14.15 4.10
CA GLU A 29 -14.93 14.14 2.69
C GLU A 29 -13.72 14.00 1.76
N THR A 30 -12.75 13.16 2.12
CA THR A 30 -11.54 12.91 1.33
C THR A 30 -11.87 12.61 -0.14
N PRO A 31 -11.33 13.41 -1.08
CA PRO A 31 -11.54 13.17 -2.51
C PRO A 31 -10.84 11.89 -2.97
N LEU A 32 -11.29 11.35 -4.11
CA LEU A 32 -10.61 10.21 -4.73
C LEU A 32 -9.20 10.61 -5.14
N HIS A 33 -8.22 9.80 -4.76
CA HIS A 33 -6.82 10.08 -5.06
C HIS A 33 -6.01 8.82 -5.34
N LEU A 34 -4.83 8.99 -5.93
CA LEU A 34 -3.92 7.92 -6.28
C LEU A 34 -3.10 7.48 -5.07
N ALA A 35 -3.09 6.18 -4.84
CA ALA A 35 -2.25 5.53 -3.84
C ALA A 35 -1.66 4.23 -4.38
N PHE A 36 -0.92 3.51 -3.56
CA PHE A 36 -0.46 2.16 -3.81
C PHE A 36 -0.32 1.36 -2.52
N SER A 37 -0.38 0.04 -2.65
CA SER A 37 0.06 -0.91 -1.63
C SER A 37 1.12 -1.85 -2.18
N CYS A 38 2.10 -2.21 -1.36
CA CYS A 38 3.09 -3.23 -1.71
C CYS A 38 3.17 -4.27 -0.59
N TYR A 39 3.22 -5.54 -1.00
CA TYR A 39 3.41 -6.70 -0.15
C TYR A 39 4.79 -7.26 -0.40
N VAL A 40 5.65 -7.30 0.62
CA VAL A 40 7.03 -7.79 0.50
C VAL A 40 7.12 -9.18 1.13
N PHE A 41 7.55 -10.15 0.33
CA PHE A 41 7.68 -11.54 0.71
C PHE A 41 9.14 -11.98 0.69
N ASP A 42 9.56 -12.72 1.69
CA ASP A 42 10.86 -13.40 1.67
C ASP A 42 10.81 -14.70 0.85
N ALA A 43 11.95 -15.42 0.82
CA ALA A 43 12.09 -16.65 0.07
C ALA A 43 11.21 -17.81 0.58
N ASP A 44 10.74 -17.73 1.82
CA ASP A 44 9.85 -18.72 2.46
C ASP A 44 8.37 -18.30 2.37
N GLU A 45 8.03 -17.33 1.50
CA GLU A 45 6.70 -16.75 1.35
C GLU A 45 6.11 -16.17 2.66
N ARG A 46 6.99 -15.68 3.54
CA ARG A 46 6.54 -14.92 4.71
C ARG A 46 6.36 -13.46 4.31
N LEU A 47 5.21 -12.92 4.63
CA LEU A 47 4.88 -11.51 4.42
C LEU A 47 5.50 -10.65 5.52
N LEU A 48 6.17 -9.57 5.14
CA LEU A 48 6.55 -8.51 6.07
C LEU A 48 5.35 -7.63 6.36
N LEU A 49 4.83 -7.73 7.57
CA LEU A 49 3.77 -6.86 8.09
C LEU A 49 4.36 -5.66 8.80
N THR A 50 3.68 -4.53 8.73
CA THR A 50 4.03 -3.32 9.48
C THR A 50 2.90 -2.92 10.41
N ARG A 51 3.25 -2.42 11.58
CA ARG A 51 2.34 -1.70 12.47
C ARG A 51 2.58 -0.21 12.31
N ARG A 52 1.54 0.52 11.94
CA ARG A 52 1.65 1.97 11.75
C ARG A 52 2.05 2.67 13.03
N ALA A 53 2.94 3.66 12.95
CA ALA A 53 3.36 4.43 14.13
C ALA A 53 2.16 5.05 14.86
N LEU A 54 2.20 5.07 16.18
CA LEU A 54 1.13 5.63 17.02
C LEU A 54 0.97 7.14 16.85
N SER A 55 2.01 7.81 16.36
CA SER A 55 2.03 9.26 16.08
C SER A 55 1.36 9.65 14.76
N LYS A 56 0.96 8.68 13.91
CA LYS A 56 0.33 9.00 12.63
C LYS A 56 -1.07 9.58 12.82
N SER A 57 -1.41 10.59 12.02
CA SER A 57 -2.73 11.24 12.02
C SER A 57 -3.84 10.33 11.48
N THR A 58 -3.48 9.42 10.55
CA THR A 58 -4.42 8.48 9.93
C THR A 58 -4.12 7.06 10.37
N PHE A 59 -5.14 6.37 10.88
CA PHE A 59 -5.10 4.94 11.23
C PHE A 59 -3.89 4.54 12.11
N PRO A 60 -3.60 5.23 13.24
CA PRO A 60 -2.45 4.94 14.10
C PRO A 60 -2.56 3.55 14.73
N GLY A 61 -1.43 2.86 14.87
CA GLY A 61 -1.30 1.60 15.59
C GLY A 61 -1.94 0.38 14.92
N LEU A 62 -2.49 0.51 13.71
CA LEU A 62 -3.03 -0.63 12.98
C LEU A 62 -1.92 -1.44 12.31
N TRP A 63 -2.09 -2.77 12.34
CA TRP A 63 -1.34 -3.67 11.48
C TRP A 63 -1.84 -3.58 10.04
N THR A 64 -0.95 -3.68 9.09
CA THR A 64 -1.26 -3.59 7.67
C THR A 64 -0.22 -4.37 6.84
N ASN A 65 -0.38 -4.35 5.50
CA ASN A 65 0.63 -4.83 4.56
C ASN A 65 1.97 -4.07 4.72
N THR A 66 2.98 -4.43 3.92
CA THR A 66 4.35 -3.95 4.15
C THR A 66 4.49 -2.45 3.98
N VAL A 67 4.07 -1.90 2.82
CA VAL A 67 4.22 -0.48 2.49
C VAL A 67 2.98 0.03 1.78
N CYS A 68 2.54 1.22 2.17
CA CYS A 68 1.49 1.98 1.48
C CYS A 68 1.96 3.42 1.27
N GLY A 69 1.45 4.06 0.24
CA GLY A 69 1.80 5.47 0.03
C GLY A 69 1.15 6.07 -1.20
N HIS A 70 1.54 7.29 -1.50
CA HIS A 70 1.04 8.06 -2.62
C HIS A 70 2.20 8.36 -3.58
N PRO A 71 2.06 8.06 -4.88
CA PRO A 71 2.97 8.60 -5.88
C PRO A 71 2.94 10.13 -5.87
N ALA A 72 4.09 10.76 -5.98
CA ALA A 72 4.15 12.19 -6.23
C ALA A 72 3.62 12.50 -7.65
N PRO A 73 3.25 13.75 -7.95
CA PRO A 73 2.87 14.14 -9.31
C PRO A 73 3.94 13.75 -10.33
N ALA A 74 3.55 13.04 -11.39
CA ALA A 74 4.41 12.49 -12.42
C ALA A 74 5.46 11.46 -11.94
N GLU A 75 5.39 10.97 -10.72
CA GLU A 75 6.24 9.88 -10.23
C GLU A 75 5.72 8.54 -10.74
N VAL A 76 6.60 7.74 -11.33
CA VAL A 76 6.30 6.35 -11.70
C VAL A 76 5.96 5.56 -10.44
N ILE A 77 4.87 4.80 -10.45
CA ILE A 77 4.37 4.11 -9.25
C ILE A 77 5.40 3.17 -8.62
N GLU A 78 6.21 2.46 -9.43
CA GLU A 78 7.30 1.62 -8.93
C GLU A 78 8.35 2.43 -8.16
N THR A 79 8.69 3.63 -8.64
CA THR A 79 9.61 4.55 -7.97
C THR A 79 9.05 4.97 -6.61
N ALA A 80 7.76 5.30 -6.54
CA ALA A 80 7.09 5.63 -5.29
C ALA A 80 7.12 4.46 -4.28
N VAL A 81 6.88 3.23 -4.74
CA VAL A 81 6.99 2.01 -3.92
C VAL A 81 8.38 1.87 -3.32
N ARG A 82 9.43 1.97 -4.16
CA ARG A 82 10.84 1.85 -3.72
C ARG A 82 11.23 2.96 -2.74
N ARG A 83 10.82 4.19 -3.03
CA ARG A 83 11.05 5.35 -2.15
C ARG A 83 10.44 5.13 -0.78
N ARG A 84 9.16 4.74 -0.71
CA ARG A 84 8.47 4.54 0.57
C ARG A 84 9.03 3.34 1.35
N ALA A 85 9.39 2.24 0.68
CA ALA A 85 10.03 1.10 1.33
C ALA A 85 11.36 1.51 1.98
N HIS A 86 12.15 2.34 1.29
CA HIS A 86 13.39 2.88 1.85
C HIS A 86 13.10 3.84 3.02
N ASP A 87 12.16 4.77 2.87
CA ASP A 87 11.88 5.80 3.88
C ASP A 87 11.28 5.22 5.17
N GLU A 88 10.42 4.21 5.07
CA GLU A 88 9.72 3.60 6.20
C GLU A 88 10.51 2.45 6.85
N LEU A 89 11.24 1.67 6.05
CA LEU A 89 11.84 0.40 6.48
C LEU A 89 13.34 0.30 6.20
N GLY A 90 13.97 1.35 5.64
CA GLY A 90 15.38 1.27 5.19
C GLY A 90 15.61 0.19 4.13
N LEU A 91 14.54 -0.32 3.54
CA LEU A 91 14.55 -1.54 2.74
C LEU A 91 14.72 -1.23 1.26
N GLN A 92 15.68 -1.91 0.62
CA GLN A 92 15.74 -2.01 -0.82
C GLN A 92 14.86 -3.17 -1.30
N LEU A 93 14.23 -2.99 -2.45
CA LEU A 93 13.32 -3.98 -3.03
C LEU A 93 13.93 -4.61 -4.29
N GLY A 94 13.69 -5.90 -4.44
CA GLY A 94 13.91 -6.63 -5.68
C GLY A 94 12.97 -6.19 -6.80
N GLU A 95 12.61 -7.09 -7.70
CA GLU A 95 11.60 -6.80 -8.72
C GLU A 95 10.27 -6.41 -8.07
N VAL A 96 9.66 -5.34 -8.57
CA VAL A 96 8.32 -4.90 -8.15
C VAL A 96 7.33 -5.34 -9.23
N ARG A 97 6.44 -6.26 -8.88
CA ARG A 97 5.47 -6.87 -9.77
C ARG A 97 4.07 -6.36 -9.47
N LEU A 98 3.31 -5.97 -10.48
CA LEU A 98 1.92 -5.54 -10.36
C LEU A 98 0.99 -6.76 -10.32
N VAL A 99 0.12 -6.85 -9.32
CA VAL A 99 -0.81 -8.00 -9.16
C VAL A 99 -2.29 -7.62 -9.09
N LEU A 100 -2.65 -6.44 -8.58
CA LEU A 100 -4.03 -5.92 -8.60
C LEU A 100 -3.99 -4.47 -9.11
N PRO A 101 -4.12 -4.26 -10.42
CA PRO A 101 -3.93 -2.94 -11.04
C PRO A 101 -5.06 -1.94 -10.76
N ASP A 102 -6.28 -2.43 -10.58
CA ASP A 102 -7.52 -1.66 -10.48
C ASP A 102 -8.15 -1.69 -9.08
N PHE A 103 -7.38 -2.10 -8.07
CA PHE A 103 -7.88 -2.15 -6.70
C PHE A 103 -8.26 -0.74 -6.21
N ARG A 104 -9.45 -0.64 -5.65
CA ARG A 104 -10.01 0.60 -5.10
C ARG A 104 -10.67 0.32 -3.76
N TYR A 105 -10.58 1.27 -2.83
CA TYR A 105 -11.27 1.16 -1.55
C TYR A 105 -11.67 2.51 -0.97
N VAL A 106 -12.58 2.44 -0.01
CA VAL A 106 -12.94 3.52 0.89
C VAL A 106 -12.86 2.98 2.32
N ALA A 107 -12.16 3.68 3.20
CA ALA A 107 -12.08 3.35 4.62
C ALA A 107 -12.33 4.61 5.47
N THR A 108 -12.96 4.42 6.62
CA THR A 108 -13.19 5.52 7.57
C THR A 108 -12.82 5.08 8.98
N MET A 109 -12.02 5.89 9.67
CA MET A 109 -11.67 5.70 11.07
C MET A 109 -11.60 7.06 11.78
N ASN A 110 -12.23 7.17 12.93
CA ASN A 110 -12.24 8.40 13.75
C ASN A 110 -12.68 9.66 12.97
N GLY A 111 -13.61 9.51 12.02
CA GLY A 111 -14.10 10.62 11.19
C GLY A 111 -13.18 11.01 10.02
N ILE A 112 -12.04 10.36 9.87
CA ILE A 112 -11.14 10.55 8.71
C ILE A 112 -11.44 9.44 7.71
N ARG A 113 -11.64 9.82 6.45
CA ARG A 113 -11.90 8.94 5.32
C ARG A 113 -10.66 8.82 4.44
N GLU A 114 -10.39 7.61 3.96
CA GLU A 114 -9.53 7.34 2.80
C GLU A 114 -10.42 6.93 1.62
N ASN A 115 -10.09 7.37 0.41
CA ASN A 115 -10.82 7.09 -0.82
C ASN A 115 -9.81 7.03 -1.96
N GLU A 116 -9.38 5.81 -2.29
CA GLU A 116 -8.18 5.60 -3.08
C GLU A 116 -8.39 4.63 -4.24
N MET A 117 -7.85 4.98 -5.42
CA MET A 117 -7.41 3.99 -6.39
C MET A 117 -5.98 3.58 -6.00
N CYS A 118 -5.84 2.32 -5.60
CA CYS A 118 -4.68 1.83 -4.87
C CYS A 118 -4.13 0.52 -5.48
N PRO A 119 -3.52 0.56 -6.67
CA PRO A 119 -2.87 -0.62 -7.25
C PRO A 119 -2.00 -1.36 -6.25
N VAL A 120 -2.03 -2.70 -6.32
CA VAL A 120 -1.28 -3.55 -5.39
C VAL A 120 -0.13 -4.22 -6.12
N MET A 121 1.06 -4.07 -5.53
CA MET A 121 2.30 -4.68 -5.99
C MET A 121 2.80 -5.71 -4.99
N VAL A 122 3.65 -6.59 -5.48
CA VAL A 122 4.45 -7.53 -4.67
C VAL A 122 5.92 -7.36 -4.99
N SER A 123 6.78 -7.63 -4.01
CA SER A 123 8.23 -7.56 -4.17
C SER A 123 8.93 -8.49 -3.18
N SER A 124 10.25 -8.59 -3.27
CA SER A 124 11.11 -9.28 -2.29
C SER A 124 12.07 -8.28 -1.63
N PRO A 125 12.51 -8.55 -0.39
CA PRO A 125 13.48 -7.70 0.29
C PRO A 125 14.89 -7.92 -0.26
N LEU A 126 15.68 -6.84 -0.34
CA LEU A 126 17.12 -6.88 -0.56
C LEU A 126 17.81 -6.27 0.66
N GLY A 127 18.19 -7.12 1.62
CA GLY A 127 18.84 -6.71 2.87
C GLY A 127 17.90 -6.69 4.08
N ASP A 128 18.39 -6.11 5.17
CA ASP A 128 17.72 -6.10 6.46
C ASP A 128 16.74 -4.94 6.60
N VAL A 129 15.71 -5.14 7.43
CA VAL A 129 14.72 -4.11 7.74
C VAL A 129 15.24 -3.21 8.85
N THR A 130 15.18 -1.90 8.61
CA THR A 130 15.47 -0.87 9.60
C THR A 130 14.31 0.11 9.66
N VAL A 131 13.45 -0.01 10.66
CA VAL A 131 12.23 0.80 10.76
C VAL A 131 12.54 2.27 11.04
N ASN A 132 11.81 3.15 10.38
CA ASN A 132 11.70 4.56 10.77
C ASN A 132 10.57 4.68 11.81
N PRO A 133 10.87 5.00 13.08
CA PRO A 133 9.86 5.02 14.14
C PRO A 133 8.80 6.11 13.98
N ALA A 134 9.04 7.12 13.13
CA ALA A 134 8.02 8.11 12.78
C ALA A 134 6.92 7.54 11.86
N GLU A 135 7.20 6.44 11.16
CA GLU A 135 6.32 5.81 10.19
C GLU A 135 5.79 4.45 10.67
N VAL A 136 6.68 3.64 11.27
CA VAL A 136 6.43 2.24 11.64
C VAL A 136 6.77 2.00 13.10
N GLU A 137 5.81 1.49 13.86
CA GLU A 137 5.97 1.12 15.28
C GLU A 137 6.71 -0.21 15.44
N SER A 138 6.34 -1.19 14.63
CA SER A 138 6.92 -2.54 14.67
C SER A 138 6.67 -3.30 13.38
N VAL A 139 7.43 -4.37 13.18
CA VAL A 139 7.30 -5.27 12.03
C VAL A 139 7.17 -6.72 12.49
N GLU A 140 6.56 -7.57 11.65
CA GLU A 140 6.41 -9.00 11.86
C GLU A 140 6.54 -9.73 10.53
N TRP A 141 7.30 -10.82 10.50
CA TRP A 141 7.29 -11.77 9.40
C TRP A 141 6.27 -12.87 9.68
N CYS A 142 5.25 -13.01 8.82
CA CYS A 142 4.19 -14.01 8.99
C CYS A 142 4.04 -14.85 7.73
N PRO A 143 3.98 -16.19 7.81
CA PRO A 143 3.68 -17.04 6.66
C PRO A 143 2.38 -16.59 5.99
N TRP A 144 2.39 -16.45 4.65
CA TRP A 144 1.24 -15.92 3.92
C TRP A 144 -0.06 -16.69 4.18
N GLU A 145 0.00 -18.03 4.15
CA GLU A 145 -1.19 -18.85 4.34
C GLU A 145 -1.82 -18.66 5.72
N GLN A 146 -0.98 -18.56 6.77
CA GLN A 146 -1.43 -18.25 8.12
C GLN A 146 -2.06 -16.87 8.18
N PHE A 147 -1.34 -15.85 7.67
CA PHE A 147 -1.81 -14.47 7.67
C PHE A 147 -3.16 -14.32 6.96
N ALA A 148 -3.26 -14.86 5.74
CA ALA A 148 -4.47 -14.77 4.95
C ALA A 148 -5.66 -15.46 5.64
N THR A 149 -5.43 -16.64 6.25
CA THR A 149 -6.47 -17.35 7.00
C THR A 149 -6.94 -16.53 8.20
N GLU A 150 -6.03 -16.04 9.04
CA GLU A 150 -6.33 -15.25 10.23
C GLU A 150 -7.05 -13.93 9.91
N VAL A 151 -6.70 -13.28 8.78
CA VAL A 151 -7.37 -12.05 8.32
C VAL A 151 -8.79 -12.34 7.84
N LEU A 152 -8.98 -13.42 7.07
CA LEU A 152 -10.27 -13.76 6.48
C LEU A 152 -11.28 -14.30 7.50
N ASP A 153 -10.82 -15.05 8.49
CA ASP A 153 -11.69 -15.55 9.59
C ASP A 153 -11.90 -14.49 10.69
N GLY A 154 -11.19 -13.34 10.63
CA GLY A 154 -11.31 -12.23 11.56
C GLY A 154 -10.53 -12.37 12.86
N SER A 155 -9.73 -13.42 13.04
CA SER A 155 -8.89 -13.62 14.23
C SER A 155 -7.70 -12.65 14.28
N ARG A 156 -7.24 -12.13 13.12
CA ARG A 156 -6.22 -11.08 13.04
C ARG A 156 -6.84 -9.76 12.60
N GLN A 157 -6.67 -8.74 13.42
CA GLN A 157 -7.10 -7.38 13.11
C GLN A 157 -6.05 -6.66 12.26
N VAL A 158 -6.45 -6.19 11.09
CA VAL A 158 -5.63 -5.39 10.16
C VAL A 158 -6.43 -4.21 9.64
N SER A 159 -5.77 -3.30 8.91
CA SER A 159 -6.45 -2.22 8.21
C SER A 159 -7.51 -2.75 7.22
N LEU A 160 -8.56 -1.97 7.00
CA LEU A 160 -9.66 -2.37 6.10
C LEU A 160 -9.15 -2.66 4.69
N TRP A 161 -8.27 -1.79 4.15
CA TRP A 161 -7.70 -2.01 2.80
C TRP A 161 -6.87 -3.29 2.73
N CYS A 162 -6.06 -3.58 3.75
CA CYS A 162 -5.29 -4.82 3.82
C CYS A 162 -6.21 -6.04 3.78
N ARG A 163 -7.31 -6.06 4.56
CA ARG A 163 -8.28 -7.14 4.53
C ARG A 163 -8.89 -7.32 3.13
N MET A 164 -9.35 -6.24 2.50
CA MET A 164 -9.95 -6.28 1.16
C MET A 164 -8.93 -6.75 0.10
N GLN A 165 -7.67 -6.32 0.25
CA GLN A 165 -6.58 -6.76 -0.62
C GLN A 165 -6.28 -8.24 -0.44
N VAL A 166 -6.25 -8.75 0.79
CA VAL A 166 -6.05 -10.19 1.08
C VAL A 166 -7.16 -11.02 0.45
N GLU A 167 -8.44 -10.59 0.53
CA GLU A 167 -9.55 -11.23 -0.15
C GLU A 167 -9.33 -11.32 -1.68
N SER A 168 -8.79 -10.26 -2.28
CA SER A 168 -8.52 -10.20 -3.72
C SER A 168 -7.30 -11.02 -4.11
N LEU A 169 -6.21 -10.95 -3.34
CA LEU A 169 -4.99 -11.70 -3.56
C LEU A 169 -5.21 -13.22 -3.48
N ARG A 170 -6.05 -13.68 -2.55
CA ARG A 170 -6.42 -15.11 -2.44
C ARG A 170 -7.13 -15.66 -3.67
N ARG A 171 -7.80 -14.80 -4.46
CA ARG A 171 -8.44 -15.20 -5.71
C ARG A 171 -7.44 -15.39 -6.85
N LEU A 172 -6.25 -14.78 -6.76
CA LEU A 172 -5.18 -14.96 -7.75
C LEU A 172 -4.49 -16.32 -7.63
N GLY A 173 -4.51 -16.91 -6.43
CA GLY A 173 -3.87 -18.19 -6.15
C GLY A 173 -3.49 -18.36 -4.69
N PRO A 174 -2.91 -19.53 -4.32
CA PRO A 174 -2.60 -19.86 -2.92
C PRO A 174 -1.51 -18.97 -2.30
N GLY A 175 -0.56 -18.47 -3.10
CA GLY A 175 0.54 -17.66 -2.59
C GLY A 175 1.25 -16.86 -3.67
N PRO A 176 2.20 -15.99 -3.29
CA PRO A 176 2.84 -15.02 -4.19
C PRO A 176 3.58 -15.68 -5.37
N SER A 177 4.11 -16.88 -5.21
CA SER A 177 4.75 -17.63 -6.31
C SER A 177 3.79 -18.06 -7.41
N SER A 178 2.49 -18.14 -7.10
CA SER A 178 1.44 -18.53 -8.05
C SER A 178 0.74 -17.33 -8.73
N TRP A 179 1.00 -16.12 -8.27
CA TRP A 179 0.36 -14.93 -8.82
C TRP A 179 1.08 -14.46 -10.09
N HIS A 180 0.31 -14.25 -11.15
CA HIS A 180 0.82 -13.72 -12.41
C HIS A 180 0.87 -12.19 -12.38
N ASP A 181 1.76 -11.63 -13.18
CA ASP A 181 1.80 -10.20 -13.40
C ASP A 181 0.53 -9.75 -14.11
N ALA A 182 -0.06 -8.69 -13.60
CA ALA A 182 -1.23 -8.08 -14.20
C ALA A 182 -0.84 -7.15 -15.35
N ASP A 183 -1.79 -6.92 -16.26
CA ASP A 183 -1.62 -5.97 -17.35
C ASP A 183 -1.54 -4.53 -16.81
N ALA A 184 -0.40 -3.87 -17.02
CA ALA A 184 -0.21 -2.47 -16.64
C ALA A 184 -1.18 -1.50 -17.38
N GLY A 185 -1.77 -1.92 -18.48
CA GLY A 185 -2.84 -1.19 -19.16
C GLY A 185 -4.13 -1.07 -18.33
N LEU A 186 -4.28 -1.84 -17.25
CA LEU A 186 -5.40 -1.77 -16.32
C LEU A 186 -5.17 -0.81 -15.14
N LEU A 187 -3.96 -0.27 -14.98
CA LEU A 187 -3.70 0.78 -14.01
C LEU A 187 -4.60 2.01 -14.25
N PRO A 188 -4.93 2.77 -13.21
CA PRO A 188 -5.50 4.11 -13.39
C PRO A 188 -4.62 4.91 -14.37
N PRO A 189 -5.20 5.67 -15.33
CA PRO A 189 -4.43 6.47 -16.27
C PRO A 189 -3.33 7.33 -15.62
N ALA A 190 -3.62 7.94 -14.46
CA ALA A 190 -2.66 8.74 -13.71
C ALA A 190 -1.47 7.94 -13.13
N ALA A 191 -1.57 6.61 -13.05
CA ALA A 191 -0.51 5.73 -12.55
C ALA A 191 0.36 5.12 -13.66
N ARG A 192 -0.05 5.29 -14.93
CA ARG A 192 0.71 4.79 -16.07
C ARG A 192 1.92 5.69 -16.31
N ALA A 193 3.07 5.08 -16.57
CA ALA A 193 4.23 5.83 -17.02
C ALA A 193 3.89 6.61 -18.30
N ALA A 194 4.31 7.87 -18.35
CA ALA A 194 4.20 8.70 -19.54
C ALA A 194 5.18 8.23 -20.62
#